data_03ea914567be2589677c089e7533c139
#
_entry.id   03ea914567be2589677c089e7533c139
#
_cell.length_a   1.000
_cell.length_b   1.000
_cell.length_c   1.000
_cell.angle_alpha   90.00
_cell.angle_beta   90.00
_cell.angle_gamma   90.00
#
_symmetry.space_group_name_H-M   'P 1'
#
loop_
_entity.id
_entity.type
_entity.pdbx_description
1 polymer ?
#
loop_
_entity_poly.entity_id
_entity_poly.type
_entity_poly.pdbx_seq_one_letter_code
_entity_poly.pdbx_strand_id
1 'polypeptide(L)'
;MSLYYELDPADDNDPPLLPPILTPVAVPDKIEVFNKAISAAANSEAGTVFYSESIEFVEIAVVLNPEVKKIKCNQMLYVMMVAAGDSIGALAPPEVVVTYSYPGLIYLNQGEAGIVKIEVSSANEDTIPDWIVVGLKLRLNNQLQMDENNIQPDITSLADEGAGFVSRTRAVESLSRHFLAWISQWEDEGFKPVVDMLSLIHI
;
A
#
# COMPACT_ATOMS: atom_id res chain seq x y z
N MET A 1 -20.48 26.55 -1.53
CA MET A 1 -19.62 26.76 -2.70
C MET A 1 -18.44 25.83 -2.51
N SER A 2 -18.59 24.59 -3.02
CA SER A 2 -17.62 23.50 -2.81
C SER A 2 -16.49 23.68 -3.83
N LEU A 3 -15.29 23.97 -3.34
CA LEU A 3 -14.06 23.94 -4.13
C LEU A 3 -13.61 22.46 -4.27
N TYR A 4 -14.33 21.69 -5.07
CA TYR A 4 -13.75 20.49 -5.63
C TYR A 4 -12.73 20.96 -6.66
N TYR A 5 -11.47 20.93 -6.33
CA TYR A 5 -10.40 20.85 -7.32
C TYR A 5 -10.63 19.53 -8.06
N GLU A 6 -11.18 19.59 -9.25
CA GLU A 6 -11.05 18.51 -10.22
C GLU A 6 -9.55 18.37 -10.48
N LEU A 7 -8.93 17.37 -9.84
CA LEU A 7 -7.54 17.00 -10.13
C LEU A 7 -7.51 16.51 -11.58
N ASP A 8 -6.77 17.21 -12.42
CA ASP A 8 -6.55 16.79 -13.81
C ASP A 8 -5.76 15.45 -13.77
N PRO A 9 -6.20 14.40 -14.49
CA PRO A 9 -5.39 13.19 -14.66
C PRO A 9 -3.96 13.45 -15.15
N ALA A 10 -3.71 14.62 -15.76
CA ALA A 10 -2.37 15.07 -16.13
C ALA A 10 -1.42 15.28 -14.94
N ASP A 11 -1.93 15.50 -13.73
CA ASP A 11 -1.12 15.69 -12.52
C ASP A 11 -0.44 14.39 -12.03
N ASP A 12 -0.81 13.23 -12.59
CA ASP A 12 -0.21 11.95 -12.26
C ASP A 12 1.06 11.60 -13.06
N ASN A 13 1.54 12.51 -13.92
CA ASN A 13 2.75 12.28 -14.71
C ASN A 13 4.05 12.58 -13.96
N ASP A 14 3.97 13.34 -12.87
CA ASP A 14 5.15 13.67 -12.08
C ASP A 14 5.53 12.49 -11.14
N PRO A 15 6.84 12.27 -10.94
CA PRO A 15 7.29 11.28 -9.95
C PRO A 15 6.85 11.69 -8.54
N PRO A 16 6.48 10.72 -7.67
CA PRO A 16 6.04 11.02 -6.31
C PRO A 16 7.16 11.64 -5.48
N LEU A 17 6.80 12.66 -4.68
CA LEU A 17 7.70 13.30 -3.72
C LEU A 17 7.70 12.50 -2.42
N LEU A 18 8.69 11.64 -2.25
CA LEU A 18 8.82 10.78 -1.09
C LEU A 18 9.68 11.43 0.01
N PRO A 19 9.51 11.01 1.29
CA PRO A 19 10.44 11.36 2.35
C PRO A 19 11.89 11.04 1.96
N PRO A 20 12.89 11.84 2.41
CA PRO A 20 14.27 11.74 1.92
C PRO A 20 14.96 10.38 2.10
N ILE A 21 14.48 9.55 3.02
CA ILE A 21 14.97 8.18 3.24
C ILE A 21 14.45 7.17 2.20
N LEU A 22 13.46 7.57 1.40
CA LEU A 22 12.86 6.72 0.38
C LEU A 22 13.25 7.19 -1.01
N THR A 23 13.55 6.23 -1.89
CA THR A 23 13.94 6.48 -3.28
C THR A 23 12.92 5.88 -4.23
N PRO A 24 12.15 6.69 -5.01
CA PRO A 24 11.15 6.18 -5.92
C PRO A 24 11.78 5.58 -7.19
N VAL A 25 11.24 4.43 -7.61
CA VAL A 25 11.59 3.75 -8.87
C VAL A 25 10.31 3.39 -9.61
N ALA A 26 10.07 4.05 -10.74
CA ALA A 26 8.90 3.78 -11.57
C ALA A 26 8.98 2.41 -12.24
N VAL A 27 7.85 1.71 -12.28
CA VAL A 27 7.68 0.42 -12.93
C VAL A 27 6.54 0.54 -13.96
N PRO A 28 6.82 0.23 -15.25
CA PRO A 28 5.79 0.29 -16.29
C PRO A 28 4.58 -0.61 -15.96
N ASP A 29 3.37 -0.16 -16.30
CA ASP A 29 2.08 -0.79 -16.02
C ASP A 29 1.97 -2.30 -16.29
N LYS A 30 2.72 -2.81 -17.25
CA LYS A 30 2.67 -4.22 -17.65
C LYS A 30 3.49 -5.14 -16.77
N ILE A 31 4.19 -4.59 -15.79
CA ILE A 31 5.12 -5.31 -14.91
C ILE A 31 4.54 -5.29 -13.49
N GLU A 32 4.36 -6.44 -12.89
CA GLU A 32 3.93 -6.52 -11.50
C GLU A 32 5.03 -5.97 -10.57
N VAL A 33 4.69 -4.90 -9.85
CA VAL A 33 5.64 -4.13 -9.02
C VAL A 33 6.28 -4.99 -7.94
N PHE A 34 5.49 -5.83 -7.27
CA PHE A 34 5.97 -6.69 -6.19
C PHE A 34 7.03 -7.68 -6.69
N ASN A 35 6.79 -8.36 -7.80
CA ASN A 35 7.76 -9.29 -8.39
C ASN A 35 9.02 -8.57 -8.91
N LYS A 36 8.86 -7.35 -9.45
CA LYS A 36 9.99 -6.52 -9.84
C LYS A 36 10.87 -6.16 -8.65
N ALA A 37 10.26 -5.75 -7.54
CA ALA A 37 10.98 -5.42 -6.31
C ALA A 37 11.73 -6.64 -5.74
N ILE A 38 11.08 -7.82 -5.67
CA ILE A 38 11.74 -9.06 -5.22
C ILE A 38 12.98 -9.37 -6.06
N SER A 39 12.84 -9.30 -7.39
CA SER A 39 13.97 -9.60 -8.31
C SER A 39 15.13 -8.62 -8.19
N ALA A 40 14.87 -7.41 -7.72
CA ALA A 40 15.87 -6.35 -7.55
C ALA A 40 16.40 -6.23 -6.11
N ALA A 41 15.70 -6.80 -5.12
CA ALA A 41 15.92 -6.54 -3.69
C ALA A 41 17.37 -6.71 -3.23
N ALA A 42 18.03 -7.78 -3.66
CA ALA A 42 19.44 -8.06 -3.28
C ALA A 42 20.44 -6.99 -3.75
N ASN A 43 20.07 -6.15 -4.73
CA ASN A 43 20.92 -5.10 -5.30
C ASN A 43 20.32 -3.70 -5.09
N SER A 44 19.23 -3.60 -4.36
CA SER A 44 18.58 -2.32 -4.04
C SER A 44 18.99 -1.82 -2.67
N GLU A 45 19.09 -0.51 -2.52
CA GLU A 45 19.28 0.10 -1.21
C GLU A 45 17.98 0.01 -0.37
N ALA A 46 18.13 -0.05 0.95
CA ALA A 46 17.00 0.06 1.86
C ALA A 46 16.23 1.37 1.61
N GLY A 47 14.90 1.30 1.63
CA GLY A 47 14.05 2.45 1.30
C GLY A 47 13.79 2.65 -0.20
N THR A 48 14.25 1.75 -1.07
CA THR A 48 13.82 1.76 -2.49
C THR A 48 12.34 1.42 -2.58
N VAL A 49 11.55 2.32 -3.18
CA VAL A 49 10.10 2.21 -3.38
C VAL A 49 9.83 2.02 -4.87
N PHE A 50 9.56 0.80 -5.27
CA PHE A 50 9.05 0.51 -6.60
C PHE A 50 7.57 0.88 -6.63
N TYR A 51 7.11 1.59 -7.69
CA TYR A 51 5.71 1.97 -7.84
C TYR A 51 5.24 1.84 -9.28
N SER A 52 3.97 1.48 -9.48
CA SER A 52 3.34 1.38 -10.80
C SER A 52 3.02 2.77 -11.37
N GLU A 53 3.11 2.90 -12.69
CA GLU A 53 2.60 4.07 -13.44
C GLU A 53 1.10 3.96 -13.74
N SER A 54 0.41 2.90 -13.32
CA SER A 54 -1.03 2.74 -13.48
C SER A 54 -1.83 3.82 -12.74
N ILE A 55 -2.87 4.33 -13.36
CA ILE A 55 -3.83 5.25 -12.72
C ILE A 55 -5.01 4.50 -12.07
N GLU A 56 -5.14 3.20 -12.33
CA GLU A 56 -6.19 2.37 -11.75
C GLU A 56 -5.86 1.92 -10.32
N PHE A 57 -4.55 1.79 -10.05
CA PHE A 57 -4.06 1.26 -8.78
C PHE A 57 -2.98 2.15 -8.17
N VAL A 58 -2.97 2.26 -6.85
CA VAL A 58 -1.70 2.42 -6.17
C VAL A 58 -1.10 1.03 -5.98
N GLU A 59 0.04 0.79 -6.60
CA GLU A 59 0.80 -0.43 -6.41
C GLU A 59 2.23 -0.03 -6.08
N ILE A 60 2.67 -0.36 -4.86
CA ILE A 60 4.03 -0.10 -4.39
C ILE A 60 4.65 -1.36 -3.80
N ALA A 61 5.98 -1.42 -3.81
CA ALA A 61 6.75 -2.40 -3.09
C ALA A 61 8.02 -1.75 -2.53
N VAL A 62 8.21 -1.83 -1.22
CA VAL A 62 9.32 -1.21 -0.49
C VAL A 62 10.33 -2.27 -0.12
N VAL A 63 11.60 -2.03 -0.46
CA VAL A 63 12.73 -2.86 -0.04
C VAL A 63 13.25 -2.35 1.29
N LEU A 64 13.36 -3.22 2.27
CA LEU A 64 13.88 -2.92 3.60
C LEU A 64 15.01 -3.89 3.94
N ASN A 65 16.00 -3.41 4.71
CA ASN A 65 17.06 -4.23 5.29
C ASN A 65 16.75 -4.39 6.79
N PRO A 66 16.20 -5.54 7.20
CA PRO A 66 15.77 -5.73 8.58
C PRO A 66 16.96 -5.89 9.54
N GLU A 67 16.80 -5.38 10.77
CA GLU A 67 17.72 -5.61 11.89
C GLU A 67 17.18 -6.63 12.90
N VAL A 68 16.08 -7.28 12.55
CA VAL A 68 15.38 -8.26 13.40
C VAL A 68 15.35 -9.63 12.75
N LYS A 69 15.18 -10.68 13.56
CA LYS A 69 15.04 -12.07 13.09
C LYS A 69 13.86 -12.21 12.12
N LYS A 70 13.97 -13.16 11.19
CA LYS A 70 12.95 -13.45 10.17
C LYS A 70 11.55 -13.61 10.73
N ILE A 71 11.40 -14.30 11.87
CA ILE A 71 10.10 -14.49 12.53
C ILE A 71 9.38 -13.16 12.83
N LYS A 72 10.13 -12.09 13.11
CA LYS A 72 9.56 -10.75 13.34
C LYS A 72 9.32 -9.97 12.05
N CYS A 73 10.03 -10.30 10.97
CA CYS A 73 9.88 -9.59 9.70
C CYS A 73 8.45 -9.68 9.15
N ASN A 74 7.74 -10.79 9.39
CA ASN A 74 6.36 -10.98 8.97
C ASN A 74 5.39 -9.95 9.58
N GLN A 75 5.78 -9.27 10.65
CA GLN A 75 5.00 -8.18 11.25
C GLN A 75 4.87 -6.99 10.31
N MET A 76 5.80 -6.81 9.36
CA MET A 76 5.76 -5.72 8.36
C MET A 76 4.55 -5.83 7.42
N LEU A 77 3.99 -7.03 7.20
CA LEU A 77 2.71 -7.20 6.51
C LEU A 77 1.62 -6.36 7.20
N TYR A 78 1.50 -6.49 8.51
CA TYR A 78 0.48 -5.82 9.31
C TYR A 78 0.77 -4.33 9.48
N VAL A 79 2.05 -3.95 9.56
CA VAL A 79 2.48 -2.54 9.54
C VAL A 79 2.03 -1.86 8.25
N MET A 80 2.18 -2.51 7.10
CA MET A 80 1.70 -1.98 5.82
C MET A 80 0.16 -1.94 5.77
N MET A 81 -0.53 -2.91 6.36
CA MET A 81 -2.00 -2.91 6.40
C MET A 81 -2.56 -1.70 7.16
N VAL A 82 -2.02 -1.41 8.35
CA VAL A 82 -2.46 -0.23 9.13
C VAL A 82 -2.08 1.08 8.44
N ALA A 83 -0.90 1.15 7.83
CA ALA A 83 -0.47 2.30 7.03
C ALA A 83 -1.40 2.54 5.82
N ALA A 84 -1.86 1.45 5.18
CA ALA A 84 -2.84 1.53 4.10
C ALA A 84 -4.18 2.07 4.61
N GLY A 85 -4.65 1.63 5.78
CA GLY A 85 -5.87 2.15 6.40
C GLY A 85 -5.80 3.65 6.67
N ASP A 86 -4.70 4.13 7.26
CA ASP A 86 -4.50 5.56 7.50
C ASP A 86 -4.41 6.36 6.18
N SER A 87 -3.74 5.81 5.17
CA SER A 87 -3.68 6.43 3.85
C SER A 87 -5.06 6.50 3.18
N ILE A 88 -5.86 5.44 3.28
CA ILE A 88 -7.25 5.41 2.80
C ILE A 88 -8.08 6.47 3.54
N GLY A 89 -7.98 6.54 4.86
CA GLY A 89 -8.69 7.54 5.66
C GLY A 89 -8.33 8.99 5.32
N ALA A 90 -7.12 9.22 4.78
CA ALA A 90 -6.69 10.54 4.32
C ALA A 90 -7.15 10.87 2.88
N LEU A 91 -7.54 9.87 2.09
CA LEU A 91 -7.89 10.02 0.67
C LEU A 91 -9.38 9.84 0.39
N ALA A 92 -10.08 9.06 1.22
CA ALA A 92 -11.48 8.72 1.05
C ALA A 92 -12.40 9.57 1.97
N PRO A 93 -13.71 9.64 1.68
CA PRO A 93 -14.68 10.18 2.60
C PRO A 93 -14.71 9.44 3.94
N PRO A 94 -15.03 10.13 5.04
CA PRO A 94 -15.00 9.54 6.40
C PRO A 94 -16.01 8.40 6.61
N GLU A 95 -16.97 8.24 5.71
CA GLU A 95 -17.98 7.18 5.75
C GLU A 95 -17.45 5.84 5.23
N VAL A 96 -16.26 5.81 4.58
CA VAL A 96 -15.66 4.59 4.05
C VAL A 96 -15.13 3.74 5.19
N VAL A 97 -15.71 2.57 5.36
CA VAL A 97 -15.28 1.59 6.36
C VAL A 97 -14.19 0.70 5.78
N VAL A 98 -13.00 0.74 6.38
CA VAL A 98 -11.90 -0.16 6.02
C VAL A 98 -11.95 -1.39 6.91
N THR A 99 -11.89 -2.57 6.31
CA THR A 99 -11.76 -3.83 7.05
C THR A 99 -10.67 -4.69 6.43
N TYR A 100 -10.15 -5.65 7.21
CA TYR A 100 -9.06 -6.50 6.78
C TYR A 100 -9.42 -7.98 6.93
N SER A 101 -8.87 -8.81 6.03
CA SER A 101 -8.92 -10.25 6.16
C SER A 101 -7.52 -10.85 5.97
N TYR A 102 -7.22 -11.85 6.78
CA TYR A 102 -5.95 -12.59 6.67
C TYR A 102 -5.85 -13.30 5.30
N PRO A 103 -4.68 -13.32 4.64
CA PRO A 103 -3.38 -12.85 5.16
C PRO A 103 -3.01 -11.40 4.78
N GLY A 104 -3.84 -10.58 4.18
CA GLY A 104 -3.47 -9.22 3.79
C GLY A 104 -4.49 -8.53 2.91
N LEU A 105 -5.71 -9.06 2.82
CA LEU A 105 -6.78 -8.46 2.04
C LEU A 105 -7.33 -7.21 2.71
N ILE A 106 -7.62 -6.20 1.90
CA ILE A 106 -8.22 -4.92 2.30
C ILE A 106 -9.58 -4.81 1.63
N TYR A 107 -10.58 -4.50 2.44
CA TYR A 107 -11.95 -4.26 1.99
C TYR A 107 -12.38 -2.84 2.30
N LEU A 108 -13.15 -2.25 1.40
CA LEU A 108 -13.85 -0.98 1.59
C LEU A 108 -15.35 -1.26 1.53
N ASN A 109 -16.10 -0.88 2.57
CA ASN A 109 -17.55 -1.12 2.65
C ASN A 109 -17.97 -2.55 2.24
N GLN A 110 -17.18 -3.57 2.62
CA GLN A 110 -17.31 -5.00 2.31
C GLN A 110 -16.86 -5.44 0.90
N GLY A 111 -16.55 -4.53 -0.03
CA GLY A 111 -15.95 -4.86 -1.32
C GLY A 111 -14.43 -5.06 -1.22
N GLU A 112 -13.88 -6.07 -1.89
CA GLU A 112 -12.43 -6.26 -1.97
C GLU A 112 -11.80 -5.14 -2.79
N ALA A 113 -10.87 -4.41 -2.16
CA ALA A 113 -10.21 -3.27 -2.78
C ALA A 113 -8.71 -3.46 -2.98
N GLY A 114 -8.06 -4.30 -2.18
CA GLY A 114 -6.62 -4.43 -2.27
C GLY A 114 -6.01 -5.58 -1.48
N ILE A 115 -4.70 -5.72 -1.65
CA ILE A 115 -3.92 -6.77 -0.99
C ILE A 115 -2.53 -6.26 -0.60
N VAL A 116 -2.11 -6.64 0.60
CA VAL A 116 -0.73 -6.49 1.08
C VAL A 116 0.00 -7.83 0.95
N LYS A 117 1.23 -7.79 0.48
CA LYS A 117 2.11 -8.96 0.33
C LYS A 117 3.45 -8.70 1.01
N ILE A 118 4.10 -9.76 1.45
CA ILE A 118 5.47 -9.70 1.97
C ILE A 118 6.28 -10.86 1.40
N GLU A 119 7.54 -10.60 1.09
CA GLU A 119 8.54 -11.61 0.76
C GLU A 119 9.81 -11.34 1.57
N VAL A 120 10.41 -12.40 2.08
CA VAL A 120 11.59 -12.33 2.93
C VAL A 120 12.69 -13.15 2.30
N SER A 121 13.91 -12.60 2.23
CA SER A 121 15.07 -13.35 1.69
C SER A 121 15.29 -14.66 2.43
N SER A 122 15.95 -15.61 1.75
CA SER A 122 16.19 -16.94 2.32
C SER A 122 17.01 -16.83 3.61
N ALA A 123 16.38 -17.18 4.72
CA ALA A 123 17.00 -17.17 6.05
C ALA A 123 16.29 -18.20 6.94
N ASN A 124 16.97 -18.67 7.99
CA ASN A 124 16.32 -19.42 9.06
C ASN A 124 15.50 -18.48 9.93
N GLU A 125 14.45 -18.99 10.59
CA GLU A 125 13.53 -18.18 11.42
C GLU A 125 14.27 -17.38 12.51
N ASP A 126 15.36 -17.89 13.03
CA ASP A 126 16.17 -17.27 14.09
C ASP A 126 17.32 -16.37 13.57
N THR A 127 17.47 -16.22 12.26
CA THR A 127 18.49 -15.36 11.66
C THR A 127 17.87 -14.08 11.08
N ILE A 128 18.71 -13.06 10.93
CA ILE A 128 18.34 -11.81 10.27
C ILE A 128 18.43 -12.03 8.76
N PRO A 129 17.36 -11.81 7.99
CA PRO A 129 17.41 -11.91 6.53
C PRO A 129 18.12 -10.71 5.91
N ASP A 130 18.66 -10.88 4.69
CA ASP A 130 19.38 -9.82 4.00
C ASP A 130 18.45 -8.69 3.54
N TRP A 131 17.20 -9.01 3.20
CA TRP A 131 16.19 -8.06 2.77
C TRP A 131 14.78 -8.61 3.00
N ILE A 132 13.84 -7.69 3.07
CA ILE A 132 12.41 -7.96 2.94
C ILE A 132 11.81 -7.00 1.90
N VAL A 133 10.78 -7.47 1.20
CA VAL A 133 9.95 -6.66 0.30
C VAL A 133 8.53 -6.67 0.84
N VAL A 134 7.99 -5.48 1.11
CA VAL A 134 6.59 -5.33 1.53
C VAL A 134 5.86 -4.55 0.45
N GLY A 135 4.79 -5.11 -0.09
CA GLY A 135 4.03 -4.51 -1.18
C GLY A 135 2.56 -4.33 -0.84
N LEU A 136 1.98 -3.32 -1.45
CA LEU A 136 0.53 -3.06 -1.45
C LEU A 136 0.08 -2.86 -2.90
N LYS A 137 -1.06 -3.45 -3.23
CA LYS A 137 -1.86 -3.11 -4.41
C LYS A 137 -3.28 -2.79 -3.97
N LEU A 138 -3.74 -1.56 -4.26
CA LEU A 138 -5.07 -1.08 -3.90
C LEU A 138 -5.72 -0.38 -5.10
N ARG A 139 -6.98 -0.66 -5.37
CA ARG A 139 -7.75 -0.02 -6.43
C ARG A 139 -8.06 1.43 -6.06
N LEU A 140 -7.63 2.35 -6.92
CA LEU A 140 -7.93 3.78 -6.80
C LEU A 140 -9.15 4.16 -7.61
N ASN A 141 -9.10 3.86 -8.90
CA ASN A 141 -10.09 4.28 -9.87
C ASN A 141 -10.56 3.07 -10.67
N ASN A 142 -11.83 3.03 -11.01
CA ASN A 142 -12.39 2.01 -11.87
C ASN A 142 -12.43 2.54 -13.31
N GLN A 143 -11.48 2.12 -14.16
CA GLN A 143 -11.52 2.40 -15.61
C GLN A 143 -12.31 1.36 -16.40
N LEU A 144 -12.77 0.29 -15.74
CA LEU A 144 -13.65 -0.63 -16.40
C LEU A 144 -14.89 0.16 -16.82
N GLN A 145 -14.97 0.46 -18.11
CA GLN A 145 -16.22 0.87 -18.75
C GLN A 145 -17.31 0.03 -18.11
N MET A 146 -18.36 0.70 -17.65
CA MET A 146 -19.58 0.07 -17.19
C MET A 146 -20.13 -0.83 -18.32
N ASP A 147 -19.54 -1.98 -18.44
CA ASP A 147 -20.22 -3.09 -19.08
C ASP A 147 -21.25 -3.52 -18.05
N GLU A 148 -22.47 -3.01 -18.22
CA GLU A 148 -23.62 -3.29 -17.32
C GLU A 148 -23.83 -4.79 -17.07
N ASN A 149 -23.16 -5.64 -17.83
CA ASN A 149 -23.17 -7.08 -17.75
C ASN A 149 -22.02 -7.69 -16.92
N ASN A 150 -21.08 -6.91 -16.40
CA ASN A 150 -19.89 -7.43 -15.71
C ASN A 150 -19.68 -6.77 -14.32
N ILE A 151 -20.78 -6.55 -13.60
CA ILE A 151 -20.74 -6.11 -12.21
C ILE A 151 -20.16 -7.28 -11.40
N GLN A 152 -18.96 -7.10 -10.87
CA GLN A 152 -18.39 -7.97 -9.83
C GLN A 152 -18.73 -7.32 -8.48
N PRO A 153 -19.83 -7.73 -7.82
CA PRO A 153 -20.33 -7.06 -6.62
C PRO A 153 -19.39 -7.13 -5.43
N ASP A 154 -18.38 -7.99 -5.51
CA ASP A 154 -17.42 -8.25 -4.43
C ASP A 154 -16.12 -7.42 -4.57
N ILE A 155 -15.97 -6.61 -5.64
CA ILE A 155 -14.77 -5.79 -5.90
C ILE A 155 -15.15 -4.32 -5.93
N THR A 156 -14.33 -3.48 -5.28
CA THR A 156 -14.55 -2.03 -5.24
C THR A 156 -13.24 -1.24 -5.41
N SER A 157 -13.34 0.09 -5.54
CA SER A 157 -12.23 1.03 -5.59
C SER A 157 -12.50 2.25 -4.70
N LEU A 158 -11.49 3.07 -4.41
CA LEU A 158 -11.70 4.32 -3.68
C LEU A 158 -12.68 5.25 -4.40
N ALA A 159 -12.63 5.29 -5.73
CA ALA A 159 -13.55 6.11 -6.53
C ALA A 159 -15.00 5.62 -6.41
N ASP A 160 -15.22 4.30 -6.44
CA ASP A 160 -16.55 3.70 -6.29
C ASP A 160 -17.15 3.98 -4.91
N GLU A 161 -16.29 4.09 -3.89
CA GLU A 161 -16.66 4.41 -2.51
C GLU A 161 -16.77 5.92 -2.24
N GLY A 162 -16.79 6.73 -3.28
CA GLY A 162 -17.10 8.15 -3.20
C GLY A 162 -15.90 9.08 -3.04
N ALA A 163 -14.67 8.60 -3.13
CA ALA A 163 -13.48 9.44 -3.11
C ALA A 163 -13.32 10.31 -4.39
N GLY A 164 -14.10 10.02 -5.43
CA GLY A 164 -13.90 10.61 -6.75
C GLY A 164 -12.59 10.13 -7.39
N PHE A 165 -12.05 10.88 -8.34
CA PHE A 165 -10.74 10.55 -8.91
C PHE A 165 -9.63 10.72 -7.87
N VAL A 166 -8.89 9.65 -7.62
CA VAL A 166 -7.75 9.64 -6.70
C VAL A 166 -6.46 9.60 -7.51
N SER A 167 -5.62 10.62 -7.34
CA SER A 167 -4.29 10.66 -7.97
C SER A 167 -3.41 9.54 -7.41
N ARG A 168 -2.84 8.74 -8.31
CA ARG A 168 -1.85 7.71 -7.99
C ARG A 168 -0.66 8.31 -7.24
N THR A 169 -0.11 9.43 -7.73
CA THR A 169 1.05 10.10 -7.14
C THR A 169 0.77 10.48 -5.69
N ARG A 170 -0.39 11.10 -5.42
CA ARG A 170 -0.82 11.43 -4.05
C ARG A 170 -1.01 10.18 -3.17
N ALA A 171 -1.54 9.09 -3.75
CA ALA A 171 -1.72 7.84 -3.02
C ALA A 171 -0.38 7.20 -2.65
N VAL A 172 0.59 7.17 -3.57
CA VAL A 172 1.97 6.69 -3.30
C VAL A 172 2.64 7.53 -2.22
N GLU A 173 2.53 8.86 -2.27
CA GLU A 173 3.09 9.78 -1.28
C GLU A 173 2.45 9.60 0.10
N SER A 174 1.12 9.54 0.15
CA SER A 174 0.38 9.34 1.40
C SER A 174 0.76 8.01 2.05
N LEU A 175 0.69 6.92 1.29
CA LEU A 175 1.03 5.58 1.79
C LEU A 175 2.48 5.50 2.28
N SER A 176 3.41 6.08 1.54
CA SER A 176 4.83 6.08 1.92
C SER A 176 5.09 6.80 3.25
N ARG A 177 4.41 7.94 3.48
CA ARG A 177 4.51 8.68 4.75
C ARG A 177 3.92 7.88 5.92
N HIS A 178 2.74 7.31 5.75
CA HIS A 178 2.08 6.51 6.80
C HIS A 178 2.88 5.24 7.10
N PHE A 179 3.42 4.58 6.07
CA PHE A 179 4.22 3.38 6.26
C PHE A 179 5.49 3.67 7.08
N LEU A 180 6.22 4.75 6.78
CA LEU A 180 7.38 5.16 7.58
C LEU A 180 7.00 5.50 9.03
N ALA A 181 5.89 6.21 9.24
CA ALA A 181 5.42 6.53 10.58
C ALA A 181 5.14 5.26 11.40
N TRP A 182 4.49 4.28 10.80
CA TRP A 182 4.20 3.01 11.44
C TRP A 182 5.43 2.13 11.66
N ILE A 183 6.42 2.16 10.73
CA ILE A 183 7.73 1.50 10.97
C ILE A 183 8.40 2.11 12.19
N SER A 184 8.50 3.45 12.28
CA SER A 184 9.11 4.13 13.43
C SER A 184 8.39 3.78 14.73
N GLN A 185 7.05 3.77 14.74
CA GLN A 185 6.29 3.39 15.92
C GLN A 185 6.51 1.91 16.30
N TRP A 186 6.59 1.01 15.30
CA TRP A 186 6.90 -0.39 15.54
C TRP A 186 8.30 -0.60 16.10
N GLU A 187 9.29 0.18 15.66
CA GLU A 187 10.66 0.14 16.18
C GLU A 187 10.70 0.62 17.64
N ASP A 188 10.00 1.71 17.96
CA ASP A 188 10.02 2.34 19.28
C ASP A 188 9.16 1.58 20.31
N GLU A 189 7.97 1.15 19.95
CA GLU A 189 6.95 0.62 20.86
C GLU A 189 6.68 -0.89 20.67
N GLY A 190 7.25 -1.50 19.62
CA GLY A 190 7.01 -2.90 19.25
C GLY A 190 5.70 -3.09 18.50
N PHE A 191 5.23 -4.35 18.45
CA PHE A 191 4.09 -4.74 17.61
C PHE A 191 2.71 -4.42 18.21
N LYS A 192 2.66 -4.08 19.50
CA LYS A 192 1.38 -3.87 20.20
C LYS A 192 0.50 -2.77 19.59
N PRO A 193 1.00 -1.58 19.24
CA PRO A 193 0.17 -0.53 18.60
C PRO A 193 -0.46 -0.99 17.28
N VAL A 194 0.26 -1.78 16.49
CA VAL A 194 -0.26 -2.36 15.23
C VAL A 194 -1.43 -3.30 15.50
N VAL A 195 -1.29 -4.18 16.51
CA VAL A 195 -2.37 -5.11 16.92
C VAL A 195 -3.58 -4.34 17.44
N ASP A 196 -3.36 -3.34 18.28
CA ASP A 196 -4.42 -2.52 18.83
C ASP A 196 -5.22 -1.83 17.69
N MET A 197 -4.54 -1.26 16.70
CA MET A 197 -5.18 -0.63 15.54
C MET A 197 -5.97 -1.65 14.70
N LEU A 198 -5.37 -2.79 14.37
CA LEU A 198 -6.06 -3.84 13.62
C LEU A 198 -7.29 -4.37 14.35
N SER A 199 -7.24 -4.44 15.70
CA SER A 199 -8.36 -4.92 16.52
C SER A 199 -9.53 -3.94 16.55
N LEU A 200 -9.30 -2.64 16.36
CA LEU A 200 -10.34 -1.62 16.27
C LEU A 200 -11.11 -1.69 14.94
N ILE A 201 -10.47 -2.23 13.92
CA ILE A 201 -10.98 -2.29 12.53
C ILE A 201 -11.60 -3.67 12.22
N HIS A 202 -11.44 -4.64 13.12
CA HIS A 202 -12.02 -5.97 12.98
C HIS A 202 -13.42 -6.03 13.60
N ILE A 203 -14.37 -6.31 12.76
CA ILE A 203 -15.67 -6.86 13.16
C ILE A 203 -15.85 -8.19 12.45
#